data_b65b15ea63f1794bbe2653039dd0ba1b
#
_entry.id   b65b15ea63f1794bbe2653039dd0ba1b
#
_cell.length_a   1.000
_cell.length_b   1.000
_cell.length_c   1.000
_cell.angle_alpha   90.00
_cell.angle_beta   90.00
_cell.angle_gamma   90.00
#
_symmetry.space_group_name_H-M   'P 1'
#
loop_
_entity.id
_entity.type
_entity.pdbx_description
1 polymer ?
#
loop_
_entity_poly.entity_id
_entity_poly.type
_entity_poly.pdbx_seq_one_letter_code
_entity_poly.pdbx_strand_id
1 'polypeptide(L)'
;MTLKVENLTYYYSNPDDYLFKDVTESFEKGTMYAILGQSGSGKTTFLSLLAGLDTPKSGSMSFNDKTIKSSNLTNYRKKTVSTVFQAYNLLTYMSAYDNVKTAVKISSVKFENEKAAIEEALNKVGLSTDLIYKPVSKLSGGQQQRVAIARALVLNHEIIIADEPTGNLDEETTAQIVELFKEIAHKDNKIVILVTHENEVAKASDVVFTLKHRKFEKTA
;
A
#
# COMPACT_ATOMS: atom_id res chain seq x y z
N MET A 1 5.13 5.77 -16.05
CA MET A 1 3.75 5.43 -15.63
C MET A 1 3.44 6.23 -14.39
N THR A 2 2.28 6.87 -14.33
CA THR A 2 1.96 7.86 -13.30
C THR A 2 0.54 7.65 -12.80
N LEU A 3 0.36 7.67 -11.47
CA LEU A 3 -0.95 7.81 -10.82
C LEU A 3 -1.18 9.31 -10.58
N LYS A 4 -2.24 9.88 -11.11
CA LYS A 4 -2.60 11.28 -10.94
C LYS A 4 -3.90 11.43 -10.17
N VAL A 5 -3.96 12.42 -9.32
CA VAL A 5 -5.18 12.92 -8.68
C VAL A 5 -5.33 14.40 -9.05
N GLU A 6 -6.55 14.82 -9.41
CA GLU A 6 -6.84 16.16 -9.89
C GLU A 6 -8.07 16.72 -9.18
N ASN A 7 -7.89 17.84 -8.46
CA ASN A 7 -8.93 18.54 -7.69
C ASN A 7 -9.72 17.62 -6.75
N LEU A 8 -9.04 16.64 -6.15
CA LEU A 8 -9.65 15.62 -5.33
C LEU A 8 -10.18 16.20 -4.02
N THR A 9 -11.47 16.01 -3.76
CA THR A 9 -12.13 16.47 -2.54
C THR A 9 -12.90 15.32 -1.91
N TYR A 10 -12.81 15.22 -0.58
CA TYR A 10 -13.54 14.22 0.17
C TYR A 10 -14.09 14.75 1.51
N TYR A 11 -15.32 14.36 1.80
CA TYR A 11 -16.02 14.54 3.08
C TYR A 11 -16.94 13.33 3.32
N TYR A 12 -17.28 13.03 4.56
CA TYR A 12 -18.19 11.92 4.85
C TYR A 12 -19.66 12.32 4.59
N SER A 13 -20.20 13.24 5.34
CA SER A 13 -21.61 13.60 5.29
C SER A 13 -21.86 15.06 4.96
N ASN A 14 -21.07 15.97 5.52
CA ASN A 14 -21.23 17.41 5.36
C ASN A 14 -20.12 17.99 4.45
N PRO A 15 -20.48 18.66 3.32
CA PRO A 15 -19.51 19.33 2.44
C PRO A 15 -18.62 20.36 3.13
N ASP A 16 -19.11 21.01 4.19
CA ASP A 16 -18.33 22.02 4.94
C ASP A 16 -17.30 21.36 5.87
N ASP A 17 -17.47 20.08 6.17
CA ASP A 17 -16.55 19.29 6.99
C ASP A 17 -15.69 18.33 6.14
N TYR A 18 -15.03 18.90 5.15
CA TYR A 18 -14.13 18.12 4.29
C TYR A 18 -12.85 17.70 5.02
N LEU A 19 -12.37 16.49 4.69
CA LEU A 19 -11.08 15.98 5.17
C LEU A 19 -9.91 16.60 4.41
N PHE A 20 -10.08 16.77 3.10
CA PHE A 20 -9.16 17.47 2.20
C PHE A 20 -9.95 17.98 0.99
N LYS A 21 -9.45 19.03 0.36
CA LYS A 21 -10.11 19.72 -0.74
C LYS A 21 -9.12 20.11 -1.82
N ASP A 22 -9.56 19.96 -3.08
CA ASP A 22 -8.83 20.38 -4.29
C ASP A 22 -7.38 19.85 -4.37
N VAL A 23 -7.15 18.61 -3.88
CA VAL A 23 -5.82 17.99 -3.93
C VAL A 23 -5.50 17.61 -5.37
N THR A 24 -4.37 18.11 -5.86
CA THR A 24 -3.84 17.79 -7.20
C THR A 24 -2.38 17.38 -7.07
N GLU A 25 -2.10 16.10 -7.33
CA GLU A 25 -0.77 15.49 -7.17
C GLU A 25 -0.53 14.37 -8.18
N SER A 26 0.74 14.04 -8.37
CA SER A 26 1.17 12.94 -9.22
C SER A 26 2.18 12.05 -8.51
N PHE A 27 2.03 10.75 -8.69
CA PHE A 27 2.89 9.71 -8.12
C PHE A 27 3.54 8.93 -9.27
N GLU A 28 4.86 8.92 -9.32
CA GLU A 28 5.63 8.33 -10.40
C GLU A 28 6.25 7.00 -10.00
N LYS A 29 6.49 6.13 -10.98
CA LYS A 29 7.23 4.88 -10.78
C LYS A 29 8.66 5.14 -10.31
N GLY A 30 9.21 4.17 -9.60
CA GLY A 30 10.56 4.25 -9.07
C GLY A 30 10.68 5.17 -7.86
N THR A 31 9.56 5.58 -7.26
CA THR A 31 9.55 6.57 -6.18
C THR A 31 8.74 6.06 -4.99
N MET A 32 9.29 6.21 -3.80
CA MET A 32 8.64 5.96 -2.53
C MET A 32 8.12 7.26 -1.93
N TYR A 33 6.83 7.35 -1.75
CA TYR A 33 6.11 8.50 -1.18
C TYR A 33 5.68 8.21 0.24
N ALA A 34 5.81 9.19 1.14
CA ALA A 34 5.18 9.17 2.44
C ALA A 34 4.08 10.22 2.54
N ILE A 35 2.96 9.86 3.14
CA ILE A 35 1.90 10.79 3.54
C ILE A 35 1.91 10.86 5.05
N LEU A 36 2.49 11.93 5.58
CA LEU A 36 2.65 12.18 7.01
C LEU A 36 1.47 12.98 7.55
N GLY A 37 1.00 12.66 8.74
CA GLY A 37 -0.01 13.44 9.42
C GLY A 37 -0.46 12.80 10.73
N GLN A 38 -1.13 13.57 11.56
CA GLN A 38 -1.67 13.09 12.84
C GLN A 38 -2.81 12.08 12.64
N SER A 39 -3.11 11.30 13.66
CA SER A 39 -4.30 10.43 13.65
C SER A 39 -5.56 11.26 13.40
N GLY A 40 -6.47 10.74 12.59
CA GLY A 40 -7.71 11.42 12.22
C GLY A 40 -7.58 12.54 11.16
N SER A 41 -6.38 12.81 10.62
CA SER A 41 -6.20 13.85 9.59
C SER A 41 -6.78 13.51 8.21
N GLY A 42 -7.23 12.27 7.97
CA GLY A 42 -7.78 11.82 6.69
C GLY A 42 -6.82 10.98 5.82
N LYS A 43 -5.62 10.62 6.33
CA LYS A 43 -4.62 9.84 5.59
C LYS A 43 -5.16 8.50 5.07
N THR A 44 -5.75 7.70 5.97
CA THR A 44 -6.34 6.39 5.62
C THR A 44 -7.48 6.56 4.61
N THR A 45 -8.26 7.64 4.70
CA THR A 45 -9.30 7.95 3.72
C THR A 45 -8.71 8.30 2.37
N PHE A 46 -7.67 9.14 2.32
CA PHE A 46 -6.97 9.46 1.08
C PHE A 46 -6.36 8.20 0.45
N LEU A 47 -5.72 7.36 1.26
CA LEU A 47 -5.20 6.07 0.84
C LEU A 47 -6.31 5.15 0.29
N SER A 48 -7.48 5.12 0.93
CA SER A 48 -8.63 4.33 0.47
C SER A 48 -9.12 4.76 -0.92
N LEU A 49 -9.07 6.06 -1.22
CA LEU A 49 -9.36 6.56 -2.57
C LEU A 49 -8.31 6.06 -3.56
N LEU A 50 -7.01 6.25 -3.27
CA LEU A 50 -5.92 5.79 -4.14
C LEU A 50 -5.96 4.27 -4.36
N ALA A 51 -6.37 3.50 -3.36
CA ALA A 51 -6.56 2.04 -3.45
C ALA A 51 -7.83 1.64 -4.22
N GLY A 52 -8.70 2.59 -4.57
CA GLY A 52 -9.99 2.30 -5.19
C GLY A 52 -10.96 1.56 -4.29
N LEU A 53 -10.83 1.72 -2.97
CA LEU A 53 -11.76 1.18 -1.97
C LEU A 53 -12.96 2.11 -1.74
N ASP A 54 -12.78 3.40 -2.06
CA ASP A 54 -13.82 4.41 -2.00
C ASP A 54 -13.73 5.33 -3.23
N THR A 55 -14.67 6.26 -3.38
CA THR A 55 -14.74 7.22 -4.48
C THR A 55 -14.71 8.66 -3.98
N PRO A 56 -14.00 9.57 -4.66
CA PRO A 56 -13.99 10.97 -4.27
C PRO A 56 -15.37 11.60 -4.44
N LYS A 57 -15.63 12.65 -3.69
CA LYS A 57 -16.87 13.47 -3.83
C LYS A 57 -16.80 14.38 -5.04
N SER A 58 -15.60 14.90 -5.35
CA SER A 58 -15.30 15.62 -6.59
C SER A 58 -13.84 15.41 -6.99
N GLY A 59 -13.49 15.83 -8.21
CA GLY A 59 -12.18 15.60 -8.80
C GLY A 59 -12.10 14.25 -9.51
N SER A 60 -10.90 13.89 -9.91
CA SER A 60 -10.66 12.65 -10.66
C SER A 60 -9.35 11.97 -10.26
N MET A 61 -9.28 10.68 -10.55
CA MET A 61 -8.05 9.88 -10.46
C MET A 61 -7.81 9.20 -11.80
N SER A 62 -6.55 9.10 -12.21
CA SER A 62 -6.17 8.37 -13.42
C SER A 62 -4.85 7.63 -13.21
N PHE A 63 -4.70 6.49 -13.88
CA PHE A 63 -3.43 5.76 -13.97
C PHE A 63 -3.06 5.56 -15.44
N ASN A 64 -1.90 6.05 -15.85
CA ASN A 64 -1.45 6.05 -17.25
C ASN A 64 -2.52 6.63 -18.19
N ASP A 65 -3.05 7.81 -17.84
CA ASP A 65 -4.08 8.55 -18.55
C ASP A 65 -5.44 7.82 -18.69
N LYS A 66 -5.60 6.68 -18.00
CA LYS A 66 -6.89 5.98 -17.89
C LYS A 66 -7.59 6.38 -16.62
N THR A 67 -8.75 7.02 -16.74
CA THR A 67 -9.55 7.46 -15.61
C THR A 67 -10.03 6.27 -14.76
N ILE A 68 -9.84 6.39 -13.45
CA ILE A 68 -10.34 5.46 -12.44
C ILE A 68 -11.74 5.94 -12.04
N LYS A 69 -12.77 5.15 -12.36
CA LYS A 69 -14.19 5.46 -12.12
C LYS A 69 -14.82 4.36 -11.27
N SER A 70 -15.95 4.66 -10.62
CA SER A 70 -16.71 3.68 -9.83
C SER A 70 -16.99 2.39 -10.61
N SER A 71 -17.24 2.48 -11.92
CA SER A 71 -17.52 1.34 -12.78
C SER A 71 -16.32 0.42 -13.05
N ASN A 72 -15.08 0.88 -12.84
CA ASN A 72 -13.87 0.09 -13.10
C ASN A 72 -12.99 -0.19 -11.86
N LEU A 73 -13.41 0.22 -10.67
CA LEU A 73 -12.64 0.05 -9.42
C LEU A 73 -12.27 -1.41 -9.14
N THR A 74 -13.18 -2.35 -9.40
CA THR A 74 -12.88 -3.78 -9.20
C THR A 74 -11.74 -4.25 -10.11
N ASN A 75 -11.71 -3.80 -11.35
CA ASN A 75 -10.63 -4.12 -12.29
C ASN A 75 -9.32 -3.42 -11.90
N TYR A 76 -9.39 -2.18 -11.43
CA TYR A 76 -8.25 -1.43 -10.91
C TYR A 76 -7.59 -2.15 -9.72
N ARG A 77 -8.38 -2.55 -8.72
CA ARG A 77 -7.88 -3.34 -7.57
C ARG A 77 -7.31 -4.70 -7.97
N LYS A 78 -7.89 -5.35 -8.97
CA LYS A 78 -7.43 -6.69 -9.41
C LYS A 78 -6.15 -6.67 -10.23
N LYS A 79 -5.79 -5.55 -10.87
CA LYS A 79 -4.74 -5.52 -11.89
C LYS A 79 -3.67 -4.45 -11.69
N THR A 80 -3.90 -3.48 -10.80
CA THR A 80 -3.07 -2.27 -10.78
C THR A 80 -2.54 -1.93 -9.39
N VAL A 81 -3.34 -2.11 -8.33
CA VAL A 81 -2.99 -1.68 -6.99
C VAL A 81 -3.05 -2.83 -5.99
N SER A 82 -2.04 -2.92 -5.13
CA SER A 82 -2.03 -3.78 -3.95
C SER A 82 -2.01 -2.94 -2.70
N THR A 83 -2.69 -3.42 -1.65
CA THR A 83 -2.77 -2.72 -0.37
C THR A 83 -2.22 -3.57 0.76
N VAL A 84 -1.35 -2.97 1.58
CA VAL A 84 -0.86 -3.51 2.84
C VAL A 84 -1.52 -2.71 3.98
N PHE A 85 -2.17 -3.39 4.91
CA PHE A 85 -2.89 -2.76 6.01
C PHE A 85 -2.12 -2.87 7.32
N GLN A 86 -2.31 -1.92 8.23
CA GLN A 86 -1.72 -1.89 9.57
C GLN A 86 -2.02 -3.17 10.37
N ALA A 87 -3.22 -3.69 10.29
CA ALA A 87 -3.64 -4.91 10.99
C ALA A 87 -3.25 -6.20 10.27
N TYR A 88 -2.36 -6.14 9.27
CA TYR A 88 -1.91 -7.25 8.40
C TYR A 88 -3.03 -7.93 7.61
N ASN A 89 -4.21 -8.09 8.16
CA ASN A 89 -5.39 -8.76 7.59
C ASN A 89 -5.04 -10.16 7.05
N LEU A 90 -4.29 -10.93 7.83
CA LEU A 90 -3.93 -12.30 7.52
C LEU A 90 -4.97 -13.28 8.07
N LEU A 91 -5.14 -14.39 7.37
CA LEU A 91 -5.94 -15.52 7.83
C LEU A 91 -5.10 -16.31 8.85
N THR A 92 -5.33 -16.09 10.13
CA THR A 92 -4.43 -16.48 11.22
C THR A 92 -4.24 -17.99 11.37
N TYR A 93 -5.20 -18.79 10.92
CA TYR A 93 -5.15 -20.25 10.93
C TYR A 93 -4.44 -20.85 9.71
N MET A 94 -4.17 -20.03 8.68
CA MET A 94 -3.46 -20.44 7.47
C MET A 94 -1.96 -20.22 7.61
N SER A 95 -1.18 -20.94 6.78
CA SER A 95 0.27 -20.72 6.65
C SER A 95 0.56 -19.38 5.95
N ALA A 96 1.84 -18.93 6.01
CA ALA A 96 2.30 -17.79 5.22
C ALA A 96 2.07 -18.05 3.72
N TYR A 97 2.41 -19.25 3.25
CA TYR A 97 2.17 -19.71 1.87
C TYR A 97 0.70 -19.57 1.46
N ASP A 98 -0.22 -20.10 2.27
CA ASP A 98 -1.65 -20.11 1.95
C ASP A 98 -2.25 -18.70 1.97
N ASN A 99 -1.77 -17.81 2.84
CA ASN A 99 -2.17 -16.40 2.83
C ASN A 99 -1.81 -15.71 1.50
N VAL A 100 -0.60 -15.93 0.99
CA VAL A 100 -0.17 -15.37 -0.30
C VAL A 100 -0.93 -16.06 -1.46
N LYS A 101 -1.10 -17.39 -1.41
CA LYS A 101 -1.87 -18.15 -2.39
C LYS A 101 -3.32 -17.66 -2.53
N THR A 102 -3.94 -17.26 -1.44
CA THR A 102 -5.31 -16.71 -1.46
C THR A 102 -5.40 -15.46 -2.36
N ALA A 103 -4.42 -14.55 -2.30
CA ALA A 103 -4.39 -13.38 -3.17
C ALA A 103 -4.27 -13.78 -4.65
N VAL A 104 -3.43 -14.75 -4.97
CA VAL A 104 -3.29 -15.29 -6.34
C VAL A 104 -4.63 -15.83 -6.84
N LYS A 105 -5.34 -16.62 -6.03
CA LYS A 105 -6.64 -17.21 -6.41
C LYS A 105 -7.73 -16.15 -6.65
N ILE A 106 -7.74 -15.06 -5.87
CA ILE A 106 -8.73 -13.98 -6.00
C ILE A 106 -8.43 -13.08 -7.21
N SER A 107 -7.15 -12.84 -7.50
CA SER A 107 -6.73 -11.91 -8.56
C SER A 107 -7.01 -12.39 -9.97
N SER A 108 -7.16 -13.69 -10.18
CA SER A 108 -7.24 -14.34 -11.50
C SER A 108 -5.95 -14.23 -12.33
N VAL A 109 -4.81 -13.86 -11.72
CA VAL A 109 -3.49 -13.90 -12.36
C VAL A 109 -3.10 -15.37 -12.57
N LYS A 110 -2.59 -15.68 -13.77
CA LYS A 110 -2.10 -17.00 -14.11
C LYS A 110 -0.58 -17.02 -14.02
N PHE A 111 -0.04 -18.00 -13.34
CA PHE A 111 1.39 -18.26 -13.24
C PHE A 111 1.72 -19.57 -13.95
N GLU A 112 2.85 -19.64 -14.60
CA GLU A 112 3.38 -20.91 -15.13
C GLU A 112 3.70 -21.87 -13.99
N ASN A 113 4.29 -21.37 -12.91
CA ASN A 113 4.54 -22.09 -11.68
C ASN A 113 4.08 -21.26 -10.47
N GLU A 114 2.83 -21.45 -10.06
CA GLU A 114 2.21 -20.73 -8.94
C GLU A 114 3.00 -20.94 -7.63
N LYS A 115 3.47 -22.16 -7.38
CA LYS A 115 4.22 -22.49 -6.17
C LYS A 115 5.52 -21.69 -6.11
N ALA A 116 6.29 -21.70 -7.18
CA ALA A 116 7.55 -20.98 -7.25
C ALA A 116 7.35 -19.45 -7.08
N ALA A 117 6.33 -18.88 -7.72
CA ALA A 117 6.04 -17.45 -7.60
C ALA A 117 5.68 -17.04 -6.16
N ILE A 118 4.92 -17.87 -5.44
CA ILE A 118 4.56 -17.62 -4.05
C ILE A 118 5.80 -17.73 -3.14
N GLU A 119 6.60 -18.78 -3.31
CA GLU A 119 7.83 -18.98 -2.52
C GLU A 119 8.84 -17.86 -2.79
N GLU A 120 8.99 -17.43 -4.04
CA GLU A 120 9.84 -16.29 -4.43
C GLU A 120 9.38 -14.99 -3.76
N ALA A 121 8.09 -14.69 -3.77
CA ALA A 121 7.54 -13.50 -3.10
C ALA A 121 7.80 -13.51 -1.58
N LEU A 122 7.67 -14.68 -0.93
CA LEU A 122 7.95 -14.84 0.50
C LEU A 122 9.46 -14.74 0.81
N ASN A 123 10.31 -15.32 -0.02
CA ASN A 123 11.76 -15.20 0.12
C ASN A 123 12.23 -13.75 -0.10
N LYS A 124 11.64 -13.04 -1.08
CA LYS A 124 11.96 -11.64 -1.39
C LYS A 124 11.75 -10.71 -0.19
N VAL A 125 10.74 -10.96 0.62
CA VAL A 125 10.50 -10.20 1.86
C VAL A 125 11.35 -10.69 3.03
N GLY A 126 12.26 -11.63 2.82
CA GLY A 126 13.16 -12.16 3.86
C GLY A 126 12.49 -13.12 4.84
N LEU A 127 11.40 -13.78 4.46
CA LEU A 127 10.83 -14.85 5.27
C LEU A 127 11.61 -16.16 5.03
N SER A 128 12.19 -16.73 6.09
CA SER A 128 12.97 -17.96 5.98
C SER A 128 12.12 -19.15 5.57
N THR A 129 12.71 -20.07 4.80
CA THR A 129 12.02 -21.21 4.20
C THR A 129 11.29 -22.10 5.22
N ASP A 130 11.83 -22.23 6.43
CA ASP A 130 11.21 -23.01 7.51
C ASP A 130 9.94 -22.38 8.08
N LEU A 131 9.69 -21.09 7.80
CA LEU A 131 8.50 -20.33 8.24
C LEU A 131 7.38 -20.28 7.20
N ILE A 132 7.70 -20.52 5.92
CA ILE A 132 6.74 -20.39 4.79
C ILE A 132 5.46 -21.21 5.01
N TYR A 133 5.60 -22.42 5.54
CA TYR A 133 4.48 -23.33 5.75
C TYR A 133 3.94 -23.37 7.18
N LYS A 134 4.48 -22.51 8.08
CA LYS A 134 3.94 -22.39 9.45
C LYS A 134 2.69 -21.50 9.46
N PRO A 135 1.69 -21.78 10.32
CA PRO A 135 0.57 -20.89 10.54
C PRO A 135 1.05 -19.50 10.94
N VAL A 136 0.46 -18.44 10.36
CA VAL A 136 0.90 -17.05 10.63
C VAL A 136 0.69 -16.65 12.10
N SER A 137 -0.22 -17.30 12.83
CA SER A 137 -0.38 -17.13 14.28
C SER A 137 0.85 -17.53 15.10
N LYS A 138 1.81 -18.25 14.52
CA LYS A 138 3.10 -18.65 15.13
C LYS A 138 4.27 -17.75 14.74
N LEU A 139 4.02 -16.73 13.91
CA LEU A 139 5.01 -15.78 13.44
C LEU A 139 5.04 -14.53 14.32
N SER A 140 6.20 -13.89 14.44
CA SER A 140 6.33 -12.57 15.07
C SER A 140 5.57 -11.49 14.28
N GLY A 141 5.31 -10.33 14.89
CA GLY A 141 4.65 -9.21 14.21
C GLY A 141 5.37 -8.79 12.93
N GLY A 142 6.69 -8.64 12.96
CA GLY A 142 7.49 -8.33 11.77
C GLY A 142 7.43 -9.42 10.69
N GLN A 143 7.42 -10.69 11.08
CA GLN A 143 7.25 -11.80 10.14
C GLN A 143 5.84 -11.79 9.51
N GLN A 144 4.79 -11.50 10.29
CA GLN A 144 3.43 -11.34 9.78
C GLN A 144 3.33 -10.16 8.80
N GLN A 145 3.98 -9.05 9.11
CA GLN A 145 4.06 -7.89 8.21
C GLN A 145 4.74 -8.27 6.88
N ARG A 146 5.85 -9.01 6.93
CA ARG A 146 6.52 -9.53 5.72
C ARG A 146 5.57 -10.41 4.87
N VAL A 147 4.77 -11.26 5.50
CA VAL A 147 3.75 -12.06 4.79
C VAL A 147 2.70 -11.16 4.14
N ALA A 148 2.23 -10.10 4.81
CA ALA A 148 1.27 -9.15 4.24
C ALA A 148 1.86 -8.40 3.03
N ILE A 149 3.15 -8.03 3.09
CA ILE A 149 3.89 -7.43 1.97
C ILE A 149 4.06 -8.44 0.82
N ALA A 150 4.48 -9.68 1.10
CA ALA A 150 4.59 -10.74 0.09
C ALA A 150 3.26 -10.97 -0.64
N ARG A 151 2.14 -10.97 0.09
CA ARG A 151 0.79 -11.07 -0.47
C ARG A 151 0.47 -9.92 -1.44
N ALA A 152 0.98 -8.73 -1.17
CA ALA A 152 0.82 -7.58 -2.06
C ALA A 152 1.75 -7.67 -3.29
N LEU A 153 2.96 -8.21 -3.12
CA LEU A 153 3.98 -8.29 -4.17
C LEU A 153 3.75 -9.41 -5.19
N VAL A 154 3.20 -10.56 -4.77
CA VAL A 154 3.02 -11.74 -5.64
C VAL A 154 2.21 -11.42 -6.89
N LEU A 155 1.32 -10.44 -6.85
CA LEU A 155 0.47 -10.03 -7.97
C LEU A 155 1.21 -9.12 -8.97
N ASN A 156 2.40 -8.68 -8.63
CA ASN A 156 3.24 -7.79 -9.45
C ASN A 156 2.54 -6.51 -9.93
N HIS A 157 1.63 -5.97 -9.11
CA HIS A 157 0.93 -4.73 -9.42
C HIS A 157 1.88 -3.53 -9.50
N GLU A 158 1.46 -2.48 -10.20
CA GLU A 158 2.25 -1.28 -10.45
C GLU A 158 2.30 -0.32 -9.26
N ILE A 159 1.27 -0.38 -8.40
CA ILE A 159 1.09 0.50 -7.27
C ILE A 159 1.00 -0.34 -6.00
N ILE A 160 1.82 -0.02 -5.02
CA ILE A 160 1.78 -0.59 -3.67
C ILE A 160 1.42 0.54 -2.71
N ILE A 161 0.36 0.35 -1.97
CA ILE A 161 -0.13 1.30 -0.97
C ILE A 161 -0.06 0.62 0.40
N ALA A 162 0.51 1.30 1.41
CA ALA A 162 0.60 0.77 2.76
C ALA A 162 0.10 1.76 3.80
N ASP A 163 -0.82 1.32 4.63
CA ASP A 163 -1.39 2.09 5.74
C ASP A 163 -0.68 1.70 7.04
N GLU A 164 0.12 2.61 7.58
CA GLU A 164 0.92 2.47 8.80
C GLU A 164 1.65 1.11 8.91
N PRO A 165 2.48 0.75 7.89
CA PRO A 165 3.02 -0.61 7.79
C PRO A 165 4.04 -0.96 8.88
N THR A 166 4.44 0.00 9.72
CA THR A 166 5.44 -0.14 10.78
C THR A 166 4.88 0.09 12.17
N GLY A 167 3.66 0.61 12.31
CA GLY A 167 3.11 1.12 13.56
C GLY A 167 2.99 0.12 14.73
N ASN A 168 3.22 -1.17 14.51
CA ASN A 168 3.21 -2.23 15.53
C ASN A 168 4.56 -2.97 15.64
N LEU A 169 5.63 -2.38 15.10
CA LEU A 169 6.95 -3.02 15.02
C LEU A 169 7.96 -2.28 15.91
N ASP A 170 9.00 -2.99 16.32
CA ASP A 170 10.17 -2.38 16.95
C ASP A 170 11.00 -1.59 15.93
N GLU A 171 11.89 -0.74 16.41
CA GLU A 171 12.70 0.17 15.59
C GLU A 171 13.57 -0.55 14.55
N GLU A 172 14.20 -1.68 14.93
CA GLU A 172 15.04 -2.47 14.03
C GLU A 172 14.21 -3.08 12.89
N THR A 173 13.07 -3.69 13.22
CA THR A 173 12.15 -4.27 12.26
C THR A 173 11.55 -3.18 11.37
N THR A 174 11.22 -2.00 11.93
CA THR A 174 10.74 -0.84 11.18
C THR A 174 11.74 -0.44 10.10
N ALA A 175 13.03 -0.28 10.45
CA ALA A 175 14.07 0.07 9.49
C ALA A 175 14.18 -0.96 8.35
N GLN A 176 14.10 -2.26 8.66
CA GLN A 176 14.13 -3.33 7.67
C GLN A 176 12.90 -3.30 6.73
N ILE A 177 11.72 -3.01 7.24
CA ILE A 177 10.48 -2.91 6.43
C ILE A 177 10.52 -1.67 5.54
N VAL A 178 11.00 -0.54 6.05
CA VAL A 178 11.17 0.68 5.25
C VAL A 178 12.15 0.47 4.09
N GLU A 179 13.29 -0.18 4.36
CA GLU A 179 14.26 -0.50 3.31
C GLU A 179 13.67 -1.45 2.26
N LEU A 180 12.87 -2.44 2.67
CA LEU A 180 12.14 -3.30 1.75
C LEU A 180 11.21 -2.50 0.83
N PHE A 181 10.45 -1.51 1.35
CA PHE A 181 9.60 -0.67 0.50
C PHE A 181 10.41 0.21 -0.45
N LYS A 182 11.58 0.71 -0.03
CA LYS A 182 12.51 1.40 -0.93
C LYS A 182 13.00 0.51 -2.07
N GLU A 183 13.38 -0.72 -1.77
CA GLU A 183 13.78 -1.68 -2.80
C GLU A 183 12.65 -1.95 -3.79
N ILE A 184 11.42 -2.11 -3.31
CA ILE A 184 10.23 -2.29 -4.15
C ILE A 184 10.02 -1.06 -5.06
N ALA A 185 10.17 0.14 -4.53
CA ALA A 185 10.05 1.35 -5.34
C ALA A 185 11.15 1.42 -6.40
N HIS A 186 12.42 1.35 -5.99
CA HIS A 186 13.56 1.65 -6.85
C HIS A 186 13.94 0.49 -7.75
N LYS A 187 14.12 -0.74 -7.19
CA LYS A 187 14.59 -1.91 -7.95
C LYS A 187 13.48 -2.54 -8.78
N ASP A 188 12.27 -2.65 -8.22
CA ASP A 188 11.11 -3.20 -8.95
C ASP A 188 10.39 -2.15 -9.78
N ASN A 189 10.81 -0.87 -9.70
CA ASN A 189 10.26 0.26 -10.43
C ASN A 189 8.73 0.42 -10.23
N LYS A 190 8.28 0.36 -8.95
CA LYS A 190 6.87 0.51 -8.55
C LYS A 190 6.58 1.91 -8.04
N ILE A 191 5.30 2.29 -8.01
CA ILE A 191 4.83 3.41 -7.21
C ILE A 191 4.56 2.87 -5.81
N VAL A 192 5.27 3.38 -4.80
CA VAL A 192 5.07 3.00 -3.40
C VAL A 192 4.56 4.21 -2.63
N ILE A 193 3.40 4.08 -1.98
CA ILE A 193 2.80 5.16 -1.18
C ILE A 193 2.55 4.63 0.23
N LEU A 194 3.26 5.18 1.21
CA LEU A 194 3.12 4.85 2.62
C LEU A 194 2.33 5.95 3.33
N VAL A 195 1.38 5.57 4.15
CA VAL A 195 0.77 6.44 5.14
C VAL A 195 1.41 6.17 6.49
N THR A 196 1.85 7.21 7.18
CA THR A 196 2.51 7.06 8.48
C THR A 196 2.29 8.31 9.35
N HIS A 197 2.46 8.14 10.66
CA HIS A 197 2.63 9.25 11.60
C HIS A 197 4.07 9.33 12.13
N GLU A 198 4.96 8.42 11.69
CA GLU A 198 6.34 8.32 12.10
C GLU A 198 7.24 9.19 11.22
N ASN A 199 7.92 10.17 11.83
CA ASN A 199 8.82 11.08 11.10
C ASN A 199 10.01 10.35 10.46
N GLU A 200 10.49 9.25 11.05
CA GLU A 200 11.63 8.51 10.53
C GLU A 200 11.29 7.77 9.24
N VAL A 201 10.11 7.16 9.17
CA VAL A 201 9.59 6.54 7.95
C VAL A 201 9.41 7.59 6.85
N ALA A 202 8.87 8.77 7.21
CA ALA A 202 8.71 9.86 6.26
C ALA A 202 10.06 10.35 5.72
N LYS A 203 11.05 10.60 6.58
CA LYS A 203 12.40 11.02 6.17
C LYS A 203 13.14 10.00 5.29
N ALA A 204 12.80 8.74 5.42
CA ALA A 204 13.37 7.69 4.60
C ALA A 204 12.76 7.62 3.19
N SER A 205 11.65 8.30 2.94
CA SER A 205 10.96 8.34 1.65
C SER A 205 11.56 9.37 0.71
N ASP A 206 11.41 9.16 -0.62
CA ASP A 206 11.95 10.08 -1.63
C ASP A 206 11.16 11.39 -1.67
N VAL A 207 9.86 11.31 -1.42
CA VAL A 207 8.95 12.46 -1.43
C VAL A 207 8.01 12.37 -0.23
N VAL A 208 7.86 13.48 0.48
CA VAL A 208 6.98 13.56 1.64
C VAL A 208 5.86 14.55 1.39
N PHE A 209 4.63 14.09 1.54
CA PHE A 209 3.44 14.93 1.64
C PHE A 209 2.99 15.01 3.10
N THR A 210 2.50 16.15 3.51
CA THR A 210 1.90 16.33 4.84
C THR A 210 0.40 16.63 4.69
N LEU A 211 -0.42 15.83 5.38
CA LEU A 211 -1.85 16.11 5.52
C LEU A 211 -2.13 16.67 6.91
N LYS A 212 -2.25 18.00 6.99
CA LYS A 212 -2.43 18.74 8.24
C LYS A 212 -3.45 19.87 8.05
N HIS A 213 -4.34 20.05 9.05
CA HIS A 213 -5.38 21.09 9.00
C HIS A 213 -6.17 21.09 7.68
N ARG A 214 -6.50 19.88 7.17
CA ARG A 214 -7.24 19.69 5.90
C ARG A 214 -6.47 20.11 4.63
N LYS A 215 -5.19 20.48 4.76
CA LYS A 215 -4.30 20.82 3.64
C LYS A 215 -3.38 19.65 3.33
N PHE A 216 -3.22 19.40 2.05
CA PHE A 216 -2.29 18.41 1.52
C PHE A 216 -1.15 19.15 0.86
N GLU A 217 0.05 19.07 1.40
CA GLU A 217 1.19 19.87 0.97
C GLU A 217 2.42 18.98 0.81
N LYS A 218 3.18 19.19 -0.27
CA LYS A 218 4.50 18.57 -0.46
C LYS A 218 5.50 19.28 0.44
N THR A 219 6.22 18.53 1.27
CA THR A 219 7.14 19.09 2.29
C THR A 219 8.60 18.68 2.09
N ALA A 220 8.86 17.65 1.34
CA ALA A 220 10.21 17.23 0.95
C ALA A 220 10.16 16.38 -0.33
#